data_222b81b2fbc2b4c678ee9308bc16c7f0
#
_entry.id   222b81b2fbc2b4c678ee9308bc16c7f0
#
_cell.length_a   1.000
_cell.length_b   1.000
_cell.length_c   1.000
_cell.angle_alpha   90.00
_cell.angle_beta   90.00
_cell.angle_gamma   90.00
#
_symmetry.space_group_name_H-M   'P 1'
#
loop_
_entity.id
_entity.type
_entity.pdbx_description
1 polymer ?
#
loop_
_entity_poly.entity_id
_entity_poly.type
_entity_poly.pdbx_seq_one_letter_code
_entity_poly.pdbx_strand_id
1 'polypeptide(L)' 'MKNFYVCLFDKSTGDFVRYIATCKALDDAQAVADSLSNSWINSGLEARVLKPVTE' A
#
# COMPACT_ATOMS: atom_id res chain seq x y z
N MET A 1 13.58 12.57 6.64
CA MET A 1 13.37 11.84 5.41
C MET A 1 11.96 11.29 5.31
N LYS A 2 11.42 11.29 4.10
CA LYS A 2 10.06 10.85 3.89
C LYS A 2 10.04 9.52 3.18
N ASN A 3 9.27 8.60 3.72
CA ASN A 3 9.09 7.29 3.12
C ASN A 3 7.62 7.06 2.88
N PHE A 4 7.33 6.33 1.82
CA PHE A 4 5.97 5.93 1.50
C PHE A 4 5.83 4.45 1.83
N TYR A 5 4.73 4.11 2.47
CA TYR A 5 4.51 2.73 2.91
C TYR A 5 3.42 2.10 2.07
N VAL A 6 3.68 0.87 1.62
CA VAL A 6 2.70 0.11 0.86
C VAL A 6 2.15 -0.95 1.80
N CYS A 7 0.83 -0.93 1.99
CA CYS A 7 0.17 -1.84 2.91
C CYS A 7 -1.06 -2.44 2.27
N LEU A 8 -1.48 -3.58 2.76
CA LEU A 8 -2.73 -4.21 2.33
C LEU A 8 -3.84 -3.89 3.31
N PHE A 9 -4.99 -3.59 2.75
CA PHE A 9 -6.19 -3.28 3.53
C PHE A 9 -7.34 -4.17 3.06
N ASP A 10 -8.24 -4.47 3.97
CA ASP A 10 -9.45 -5.22 3.63
C ASP A 10 -10.42 -4.28 2.93
N LYS A 11 -10.87 -4.67 1.73
CA LYS A 11 -11.77 -3.81 0.96
C LYS A 11 -13.12 -3.63 1.61
N SER A 12 -13.61 -4.65 2.27
CA SER A 12 -14.96 -4.60 2.83
C SER A 12 -15.03 -3.80 4.11
N THR A 13 -13.99 -3.81 4.91
CA THR A 13 -13.97 -3.11 6.20
C THR A 13 -13.09 -1.89 6.23
N GLY A 14 -12.09 -1.85 5.32
CA GLY A 14 -11.10 -0.80 5.32
C GLY A 14 -10.03 -0.96 6.38
N ASP A 15 -9.99 -2.12 7.01
CA ASP A 15 -9.02 -2.38 8.07
C ASP A 15 -7.65 -2.72 7.53
N PHE A 16 -6.64 -2.34 8.28
CA PHE A 16 -5.26 -2.68 7.96
C PHE A 16 -5.07 -4.20 8.08
N VAL A 17 -4.44 -4.79 7.06
CA VAL A 17 -4.15 -6.22 7.07
C VAL A 17 -2.68 -6.47 7.34
N ARG A 18 -1.81 -5.93 6.50
CA ARG A 18 -0.39 -6.13 6.70
C ARG A 18 0.44 -5.08 5.97
N TYR A 19 1.63 -4.87 6.47
CA TYR A 19 2.64 -4.04 5.85
C TYR A 19 3.37 -4.84 4.79
N ILE A 20 3.66 -4.21 3.65
CA ILE A 20 4.33 -4.88 2.54
C ILE A 20 5.74 -4.33 2.33
N ALA A 21 5.84 -3.01 2.11
CA ALA A 21 7.13 -2.45 1.74
C ALA A 21 7.19 -0.96 2.03
N THR A 22 8.40 -0.46 2.12
CA THR A 22 8.67 0.96 2.26
C THR A 22 9.42 1.43 1.03
N CYS A 23 8.99 2.53 0.44
CA CYS A 23 9.61 3.10 -0.73
C CYS A 23 9.96 4.57 -0.46
N LYS A 24 11.02 5.04 -1.09
CA LYS A 24 11.46 6.41 -0.90
C LYS A 24 10.78 7.39 -1.85
N ALA A 25 10.26 6.89 -2.95
CA ALA A 25 9.59 7.72 -3.94
C ALA A 25 8.15 7.27 -4.11
N LEU A 26 7.26 8.23 -4.34
CA LEU A 26 5.86 7.92 -4.54
C LEU A 26 5.65 7.04 -5.77
N ASP A 27 6.40 7.31 -6.84
CA ASP A 27 6.27 6.52 -8.07
C ASP A 27 6.59 5.05 -7.82
N ASP A 28 7.62 4.78 -7.04
CA ASP A 28 7.99 3.42 -6.71
C ASP A 28 6.91 2.76 -5.85
N ALA A 29 6.41 3.48 -4.86
CA ALA A 29 5.36 2.97 -4.00
C ALA A 29 4.10 2.67 -4.80
N GLN A 30 3.75 3.56 -5.73
CA GLN A 30 2.57 3.38 -6.56
C GLN A 30 2.71 2.16 -7.45
N ALA A 31 3.91 1.94 -8.00
CA ALA A 31 4.17 0.77 -8.84
C ALA A 31 4.02 -0.52 -8.05
N VAL A 32 4.53 -0.53 -6.83
CA VAL A 32 4.40 -1.71 -5.95
C VAL A 32 2.93 -1.94 -5.61
N ALA A 33 2.21 -0.88 -5.26
CA ALA A 33 0.80 -0.99 -4.92
C ALA A 33 -0.02 -1.52 -6.10
N ASP A 34 0.25 -1.03 -7.30
CA ASP A 34 -0.47 -1.49 -8.50
C ASP A 34 -0.22 -2.98 -8.75
N SER A 35 1.03 -3.40 -8.60
CA SER A 35 1.39 -4.79 -8.79
C SER A 35 0.69 -5.68 -7.76
N LEU A 36 0.66 -5.24 -6.52
CA LEU A 36 0.01 -6.00 -5.45
C LEU A 36 -1.50 -6.05 -5.65
N SER A 37 -2.10 -4.95 -6.07
CA SER A 37 -3.54 -4.91 -6.32
C SER A 37 -3.93 -5.94 -7.37
N ASN A 38 -3.11 -6.08 -8.41
CA ASN A 38 -3.37 -7.09 -9.43
C ASN A 38 -3.25 -8.51 -8.87
N SER A 39 -2.28 -8.73 -8.00
CA SER A 39 -2.05 -10.05 -7.42
C SER A 39 -3.16 -10.45 -6.44
N TRP A 40 -3.73 -9.48 -5.74
CA TRP A 40 -4.69 -9.76 -4.67
C TRP A 40 -6.12 -9.38 -5.03
N ILE A 41 -6.39 -9.20 -6.33
CA ILE A 41 -7.68 -8.69 -6.78
C ILE A 41 -8.86 -9.55 -6.35
N ASN A 42 -8.65 -10.86 -6.26
CA ASN A 42 -9.72 -11.80 -5.89
C ASN A 42 -9.73 -12.16 -4.42
N SER A 43 -8.88 -11.53 -3.64
CA SER A 43 -8.76 -11.87 -2.21
C SER A 43 -9.55 -10.95 -1.30
N GLY A 44 -10.19 -9.93 -1.86
CA GLY A 44 -10.89 -8.94 -1.05
C GLY A 44 -9.94 -7.96 -0.38
N LEU A 45 -8.70 -7.91 -0.81
CA LEU A 45 -7.69 -7.00 -0.29
C LEU A 45 -7.30 -5.98 -1.33
N GLU A 46 -6.85 -4.83 -0.87
CA GLU A 46 -6.33 -3.81 -1.77
C GLU A 46 -5.04 -3.25 -1.20
N ALA A 47 -4.13 -2.86 -2.08
CA ALA A 47 -2.89 -2.23 -1.69
C ALA A 47 -3.06 -0.73 -1.71
N ARG A 48 -2.57 -0.07 -0.69
CA ARG A 48 -2.61 1.38 -0.60
C ARG A 48 -1.26 1.94 -0.26
N VAL A 49 -0.99 3.13 -0.78
CA VAL A 49 0.22 3.86 -0.46
C VAL A 49 -0.11 4.84 0.66
N LEU A 50 0.59 4.70 1.76
CA LEU A 50 0.43 5.60 2.88
C LEU A 50 1.57 6.62 2.87
N LYS A 51 1.20 7.87 2.99
CA LYS A 51 2.18 8.95 3.00
C LYS A 51 2.76 9.10 4.40
N PRO A 52 4.01 9.55 4.51
CA PRO A 52 4.59 9.78 5.82
C PRO A 52 3.91 10.93 6.53
N VAL A 53 3.93 10.84 7.85
CA VAL A 53 3.47 11.96 8.65
C VAL A 53 4.46 13.09 8.50
N THR A 54 3.96 14.26 8.18
CA THR A 54 4.80 15.41 7.95
C THR A 54 4.73 16.38 9.14
N GLU A 55 5.87 16.89 9.51
CA GLU A 55 5.91 17.91 10.55
C GLU A 55 5.85 19.30 10.00
#